data_a68a887a515025a95cb25be1dab62da1
#
_entry.id   a68a887a515025a95cb25be1dab62da1
#
_cell.length_a   1.000
_cell.length_b   1.000
_cell.length_c   1.000
_cell.angle_alpha   90.00
_cell.angle_beta   90.00
_cell.angle_gamma   90.00
#
_symmetry.space_group_name_H-M   'P 1'
#
loop_
_entity.id
_entity.type
_entity.pdbx_description
1 polymer ?
#
loop_
_entity_poly.entity_id
_entity_poly.type
_entity_poly.pdbx_seq_one_letter_code
_entity_poly.pdbx_strand_id
1 'polypeptide(L)'
;LSVVRDSVTADDVKSLLLGMAGEQTTLLSYFRTFIENFAKRVGVNRTEGSLRSYRNAYNHVERFMREKYNLSDIPFSALTLSFIQDYDSHLRTDCRLSPGTIINLTVQLKIIVGEAVADGIITTYPFTGYEPVRPKQKRRYLTSEELQRLMTMPLHRPNLYLTRDLFLFSCYTGIPYSDMRLLSKEHLSLADDGTWWIRSSRRKTGVEF
;
A
#
# COMPACT_ATOMS: atom_id res chain seq x y z
N LEU A 1 6.38 -41.85 -7.34
CA LEU A 1 7.09 -41.04 -8.38
C LEU A 1 6.08 -40.76 -9.50
N SER A 2 5.29 -39.69 -9.37
CA SER A 2 4.40 -39.22 -10.42
C SER A 2 5.14 -38.09 -11.16
N VAL A 3 5.57 -38.41 -12.36
CA VAL A 3 6.16 -37.47 -13.32
C VAL A 3 5.01 -36.56 -13.79
N VAL A 4 4.99 -35.31 -13.35
CA VAL A 4 4.17 -34.26 -13.96
C VAL A 4 4.73 -34.07 -15.38
N ARG A 5 4.01 -34.52 -16.39
CA ARG A 5 4.28 -34.18 -17.79
C ARG A 5 3.85 -32.72 -17.97
N ASP A 6 4.81 -31.80 -17.98
CA ASP A 6 4.61 -30.48 -18.54
C ASP A 6 4.16 -30.64 -19.99
N SER A 7 2.91 -30.28 -20.24
CA SER A 7 2.37 -30.25 -21.60
C SER A 7 2.94 -29.02 -22.30
N VAL A 8 4.02 -29.22 -23.05
CA VAL A 8 4.58 -28.21 -23.96
C VAL A 8 3.47 -27.86 -24.96
N THR A 9 3.03 -26.62 -24.94
CA THR A 9 1.99 -26.12 -25.85
C THR A 9 2.55 -25.84 -27.24
N ALA A 10 1.69 -25.83 -28.28
CA ALA A 10 2.10 -25.46 -29.62
C ALA A 10 2.69 -24.03 -29.71
N ASP A 11 2.28 -23.15 -28.82
CA ASP A 11 2.80 -21.78 -28.71
C ASP A 11 4.21 -21.76 -28.08
N ASP A 12 4.50 -22.65 -27.14
CA ASP A 12 5.86 -22.80 -26.58
C ASP A 12 6.85 -23.27 -27.63
N VAL A 13 6.43 -24.23 -28.46
CA VAL A 13 7.22 -24.74 -29.59
C VAL A 13 7.43 -23.68 -30.67
N LYS A 14 6.40 -22.88 -30.94
CA LYS A 14 6.46 -21.78 -31.91
C LYS A 14 7.39 -20.68 -31.43
N SER A 15 7.35 -20.32 -30.15
CA SER A 15 8.24 -19.35 -29.53
C SER A 15 9.69 -19.76 -29.54
N LEU A 16 9.95 -21.05 -29.30
CA LEU A 16 11.29 -21.67 -29.40
C LEU A 16 11.81 -21.66 -30.83
N LEU A 17 10.98 -22.03 -31.82
CA LEU A 17 11.36 -22.10 -33.23
C LEU A 17 11.62 -20.73 -33.86
N LEU A 18 10.93 -19.67 -33.38
CA LEU A 18 11.09 -18.32 -33.90
C LEU A 18 12.24 -17.55 -33.24
N GLY A 19 13.03 -18.19 -32.33
CA GLY A 19 14.08 -17.50 -31.59
C GLY A 19 13.57 -16.37 -30.69
N MET A 20 12.26 -16.34 -30.44
CA MET A 20 11.57 -15.40 -29.56
C MET A 20 11.49 -15.91 -28.12
N ALA A 21 12.40 -16.81 -27.71
CA ALA A 21 12.70 -17.02 -26.30
C ALA A 21 13.42 -15.79 -25.77
N GLY A 22 12.75 -14.64 -25.86
CA GLY A 22 13.11 -13.46 -25.09
C GLY A 22 13.10 -13.86 -23.63
N GLU A 23 14.03 -13.33 -22.86
CA GLU A 23 14.12 -13.51 -21.41
C GLU A 23 12.72 -13.48 -20.83
N GLN A 24 12.25 -14.61 -20.28
CA GLN A 24 10.92 -14.69 -19.69
C GLN A 24 10.87 -13.63 -18.58
N THR A 25 10.00 -12.66 -18.74
CA THR A 25 9.84 -11.60 -17.75
C THR A 25 9.46 -12.23 -16.41
N THR A 26 10.31 -12.05 -15.41
CA THR A 26 10.13 -12.61 -14.07
C THR A 26 9.44 -11.62 -13.14
N LEU A 27 8.84 -12.13 -12.08
CA LEU A 27 8.03 -11.34 -11.14
C LEU A 27 8.81 -10.17 -10.53
N LEU A 28 9.99 -10.44 -9.95
CA LEU A 28 10.77 -9.39 -9.29
C LEU A 28 11.44 -8.44 -10.28
N SER A 29 11.85 -8.93 -11.44
CA SER A 29 12.38 -8.08 -12.51
C SER A 29 11.34 -7.07 -12.98
N TYR A 30 10.11 -7.52 -13.26
CA TYR A 30 9.00 -6.66 -13.62
C TYR A 30 8.63 -5.69 -12.49
N PHE A 31 8.53 -6.18 -11.26
CA PHE A 31 8.21 -5.36 -10.10
C PHE A 31 9.25 -4.25 -9.89
N ARG A 32 10.54 -4.55 -10.07
CA ARG A 32 11.64 -3.58 -9.98
C ARG A 32 11.48 -2.48 -11.04
N THR A 33 11.26 -2.85 -12.29
CA THR A 33 11.03 -1.90 -13.40
C THR A 33 9.82 -1.01 -13.11
N PHE A 34 8.73 -1.58 -12.57
CA PHE A 34 7.57 -0.80 -12.14
C PHE A 34 7.94 0.22 -11.06
N ILE A 35 8.68 -0.18 -10.02
CA ILE A 35 9.13 0.72 -8.94
C ILE A 35 9.99 1.85 -9.49
N GLU A 36 10.91 1.58 -10.41
CA GLU A 36 11.77 2.59 -11.05
C GLU A 36 10.94 3.60 -11.85
N ASN A 37 9.98 3.12 -12.63
CA ASN A 37 9.09 3.98 -13.40
C ASN A 37 8.13 4.78 -12.50
N PHE A 38 7.66 4.18 -11.41
CA PHE A 38 6.85 4.87 -10.41
C PHE A 38 7.66 5.98 -9.71
N ALA A 39 8.94 5.73 -9.38
CA ALA A 39 9.82 6.69 -8.72
C ALA A 39 10.01 7.97 -9.55
N LYS A 40 10.11 7.88 -10.87
CA LYS A 40 10.21 9.04 -11.78
C LYS A 40 9.00 9.98 -11.70
N ARG A 41 7.87 9.51 -11.20
CA ARG A 41 6.60 10.25 -11.11
C ARG A 41 6.31 10.80 -9.72
N VAL A 42 7.19 10.52 -8.73
CA VAL A 42 7.08 11.06 -7.38
C VAL A 42 7.29 12.57 -7.39
N GLY A 43 6.42 13.31 -6.70
CA GLY A 43 6.42 14.77 -6.72
C GLY A 43 5.62 15.40 -7.88
N VAL A 44 5.29 14.62 -8.93
CA VAL A 44 4.42 15.07 -10.02
C VAL A 44 2.97 14.62 -9.77
N ASN A 45 2.71 13.33 -9.80
CA ASN A 45 1.38 12.76 -9.58
C ASN A 45 1.39 11.50 -8.69
N ARG A 46 2.51 11.21 -8.06
CA ARG A 46 2.72 10.10 -7.13
C ARG A 46 3.38 10.60 -5.86
N THR A 47 3.17 9.88 -4.74
CA THR A 47 3.73 10.26 -3.44
C THR A 47 4.86 9.33 -3.03
N GLU A 48 5.83 9.85 -2.26
CA GLU A 48 6.90 9.06 -1.65
C GLU A 48 6.35 7.94 -0.75
N GLY A 49 5.23 8.18 -0.06
CA GLY A 49 4.56 7.17 0.76
C GLY A 49 4.10 5.97 -0.05
N SER A 50 3.55 6.19 -1.26
CA SER A 50 3.15 5.12 -2.17
C SER A 50 4.35 4.35 -2.70
N LEU A 51 5.42 5.05 -3.09
CA LEU A 51 6.68 4.42 -3.53
C LEU A 51 7.26 3.51 -2.44
N ARG A 52 7.27 3.98 -1.20
CA ARG A 52 7.73 3.19 -0.04
C ARG A 52 6.89 1.94 0.16
N SER A 53 5.57 2.02 -0.06
CA SER A 53 4.68 0.85 0.03
C SER A 53 5.01 -0.21 -1.01
N TYR A 54 5.30 0.17 -2.26
CA TYR A 54 5.73 -0.77 -3.30
C TYR A 54 7.08 -1.40 -3.00
N ARG A 55 8.08 -0.60 -2.55
CA ARG A 55 9.39 -1.13 -2.14
C ARG A 55 9.27 -2.13 -1.00
N ASN A 56 8.42 -1.83 -0.02
CA ASN A 56 8.17 -2.74 1.09
C ASN A 56 7.54 -4.05 0.63
N ALA A 57 6.56 -4.00 -0.27
CA ALA A 57 5.94 -5.19 -0.83
C ALA A 57 6.94 -6.02 -1.64
N TYR A 58 7.78 -5.39 -2.47
CA TYR A 58 8.87 -6.04 -3.19
C TYR A 58 9.79 -6.83 -2.25
N ASN A 59 10.29 -6.18 -1.19
CA ASN A 59 11.19 -6.80 -0.23
C ASN A 59 10.56 -8.03 0.46
N HIS A 60 9.25 -7.96 0.78
CA HIS A 60 8.55 -9.10 1.37
C HIS A 60 8.36 -10.26 0.41
N VAL A 61 8.09 -10.00 -0.87
CA VAL A 61 7.97 -11.04 -1.90
C VAL A 61 9.34 -11.69 -2.17
N GLU A 62 10.40 -10.88 -2.32
CA GLU A 62 11.77 -11.36 -2.50
C GLU A 62 12.22 -12.25 -1.34
N ARG A 63 11.98 -11.77 -0.12
CA ARG A 63 12.30 -12.52 1.11
C ARG A 63 11.55 -13.85 1.17
N PHE A 64 10.25 -13.84 0.88
CA PHE A 64 9.42 -15.04 0.85
C PHE A 64 9.94 -16.08 -0.13
N MET A 65 10.24 -15.68 -1.37
CA MET A 65 10.78 -16.60 -2.38
C MET A 65 12.11 -17.22 -1.96
N ARG A 66 12.99 -16.41 -1.37
CA ARG A 66 14.28 -16.87 -0.87
C ARG A 66 14.13 -17.84 0.30
N GLU A 67 13.30 -17.50 1.31
CA GLU A 67 13.15 -18.29 2.52
C GLU A 67 12.34 -19.58 2.31
N LYS A 68 11.29 -19.54 1.49
CA LYS A 68 10.40 -20.69 1.29
C LYS A 68 10.84 -21.61 0.14
N TYR A 69 11.30 -21.01 -0.95
CA TYR A 69 11.59 -21.77 -2.18
C TYR A 69 13.08 -21.80 -2.52
N ASN A 70 13.92 -21.05 -1.83
CA ASN A 70 15.35 -20.87 -2.14
C ASN A 70 15.56 -20.35 -3.58
N LEU A 71 14.67 -19.47 -4.05
CA LEU A 71 14.69 -18.88 -5.37
C LEU A 71 14.98 -17.39 -5.31
N SER A 72 15.74 -16.89 -6.29
CA SER A 72 16.02 -15.45 -6.43
C SER A 72 14.89 -14.70 -7.15
N ASP A 73 14.16 -15.36 -8.05
CA ASP A 73 13.02 -14.85 -8.80
C ASP A 73 12.21 -16.00 -9.39
N ILE A 74 11.00 -15.74 -9.90
CA ILE A 74 10.15 -16.73 -10.57
C ILE A 74 9.56 -16.16 -11.86
N PRO A 75 9.36 -16.97 -12.90
CA PRO A 75 8.58 -16.55 -14.06
C PRO A 75 7.11 -16.35 -13.67
N PHE A 76 6.41 -15.48 -14.38
CA PHE A 76 4.98 -15.24 -14.10
C PHE A 76 4.12 -16.51 -14.28
N SER A 77 4.53 -17.46 -15.09
CA SER A 77 3.86 -18.77 -15.26
C SER A 77 3.83 -19.60 -13.97
N ALA A 78 4.79 -19.39 -13.06
CA ALA A 78 4.83 -20.05 -11.75
C ALA A 78 3.99 -19.33 -10.68
N LEU A 79 3.45 -18.14 -10.99
CA LEU A 79 2.63 -17.36 -10.08
C LEU A 79 1.20 -17.89 -10.06
N THR A 80 0.92 -18.86 -9.21
CA THR A 80 -0.37 -19.53 -9.06
C THR A 80 -1.12 -19.04 -7.82
N LEU A 81 -2.41 -19.41 -7.69
CA LEU A 81 -3.19 -19.18 -6.47
C LEU A 81 -2.52 -19.81 -5.24
N SER A 82 -1.92 -21.00 -5.38
CA SER A 82 -1.18 -21.67 -4.30
C SER A 82 0.00 -20.82 -3.83
N PHE A 83 0.77 -20.23 -4.76
CA PHE A 83 1.84 -19.29 -4.40
C PHE A 83 1.33 -18.11 -3.57
N ILE A 84 0.18 -17.53 -3.96
CA ILE A 84 -0.42 -16.41 -3.23
C ILE A 84 -0.86 -16.82 -1.83
N GLN A 85 -1.46 -18.01 -1.68
CA GLN A 85 -1.87 -18.56 -0.39
C GLN A 85 -0.67 -18.86 0.51
N ASP A 86 0.40 -19.39 -0.05
CA ASP A 86 1.65 -19.63 0.64
C ASP A 86 2.32 -18.34 1.10
N TYR A 87 2.29 -17.30 0.25
CA TYR A 87 2.77 -15.97 0.61
C TYR A 87 1.96 -15.36 1.77
N ASP A 88 0.62 -15.43 1.73
CA ASP A 88 -0.24 -14.97 2.81
C ASP A 88 0.05 -15.72 4.12
N SER A 89 0.20 -17.04 4.05
CA SER A 89 0.56 -17.89 5.19
C SER A 89 1.91 -17.49 5.79
N HIS A 90 2.95 -17.34 4.97
CA HIS A 90 4.27 -16.88 5.40
C HIS A 90 4.21 -15.51 6.11
N LEU A 91 3.46 -14.56 5.56
CA LEU A 91 3.30 -13.24 6.20
C LEU A 91 2.63 -13.34 7.59
N ARG A 92 1.71 -14.30 7.77
CA ARG A 92 1.01 -14.54 9.05
C ARG A 92 1.85 -15.28 10.07
N THR A 93 2.46 -16.39 9.65
CA THR A 93 3.11 -17.35 10.55
C THR A 93 4.56 -16.97 10.83
N ASP A 94 5.34 -16.76 9.79
CA ASP A 94 6.78 -16.56 9.88
C ASP A 94 7.11 -15.09 10.15
N CYS A 95 6.47 -14.17 9.43
CA CYS A 95 6.65 -12.74 9.64
C CYS A 95 5.79 -12.18 10.79
N ARG A 96 4.74 -12.89 11.24
CA ARG A 96 3.81 -12.49 12.31
C ARG A 96 3.21 -11.10 12.11
N LEU A 97 2.89 -10.76 10.87
CA LEU A 97 2.33 -9.44 10.54
C LEU A 97 0.86 -9.34 10.90
N SER A 98 0.42 -8.11 11.19
CA SER A 98 -1.00 -7.82 11.41
C SER A 98 -1.81 -8.02 10.12
N PRO A 99 -3.10 -8.41 10.22
CA PRO A 99 -3.96 -8.59 9.05
C PRO A 99 -4.03 -7.35 8.14
N GLY A 100 -4.01 -6.14 8.73
CA GLY A 100 -3.99 -4.90 7.97
C GLY A 100 -2.71 -4.70 7.15
N THR A 101 -1.56 -5.08 7.70
CA THR A 101 -0.27 -5.04 6.99
C THR A 101 -0.25 -6.04 5.85
N ILE A 102 -0.74 -7.26 6.08
CA ILE A 102 -0.83 -8.32 5.07
C ILE A 102 -1.68 -7.86 3.89
N ILE A 103 -2.87 -7.28 4.15
CA ILE A 103 -3.73 -6.72 3.10
C ILE A 103 -2.98 -5.67 2.28
N ASN A 104 -2.27 -4.75 2.93
CA ASN A 104 -1.52 -3.71 2.22
C ASN A 104 -0.45 -4.30 1.31
N LEU A 105 0.34 -5.27 1.79
CA LEU A 105 1.37 -5.95 1.00
C LEU A 105 0.76 -6.71 -0.18
N THR A 106 -0.33 -7.44 0.07
CA THR A 106 -1.03 -8.21 -0.96
C THR A 106 -1.68 -7.31 -2.02
N VAL A 107 -2.23 -6.16 -1.62
CA VAL A 107 -2.81 -5.18 -2.56
C VAL A 107 -1.73 -4.62 -3.49
N GLN A 108 -0.53 -4.33 -2.98
CA GLN A 108 0.56 -3.87 -3.83
C GLN A 108 0.97 -4.96 -4.85
N LEU A 109 1.10 -6.21 -4.42
CA LEU A 109 1.38 -7.33 -5.32
C LEU A 109 0.25 -7.53 -6.35
N LYS A 110 -1.02 -7.41 -5.93
CA LYS A 110 -2.18 -7.46 -6.84
C LYS A 110 -2.11 -6.42 -7.96
N ILE A 111 -1.66 -5.21 -7.64
CA ILE A 111 -1.51 -4.14 -8.62
C ILE A 111 -0.44 -4.51 -9.63
N ILE A 112 0.73 -4.98 -9.19
CA ILE A 112 1.83 -5.38 -10.08
C ILE A 112 1.40 -6.51 -11.02
N VAL A 113 0.71 -7.52 -10.50
CA VAL A 113 0.20 -8.64 -11.30
C VAL A 113 -0.89 -8.18 -12.26
N GLY A 114 -1.73 -7.23 -11.84
CA GLY A 114 -2.75 -6.62 -12.71
C GLY A 114 -2.14 -5.83 -13.88
N GLU A 115 -1.08 -5.08 -13.64
CA GLU A 115 -0.31 -4.40 -14.70
C GLU A 115 0.32 -5.42 -15.67
N ALA A 116 0.90 -6.52 -15.15
CA ALA A 116 1.45 -7.58 -15.98
C ALA A 116 0.38 -8.29 -16.86
N VAL A 117 -0.85 -8.41 -16.38
CA VAL A 117 -2.00 -8.87 -17.20
C VAL A 117 -2.34 -7.84 -18.28
N ALA A 118 -2.40 -6.56 -17.92
CA ALA A 118 -2.69 -5.48 -18.86
C ALA A 118 -1.62 -5.36 -19.96
N ASP A 119 -0.36 -5.61 -19.60
CA ASP A 119 0.78 -5.64 -20.55
C ASP A 119 0.84 -6.94 -21.38
N GLY A 120 -0.07 -7.90 -21.16
CA GLY A 120 -0.14 -9.17 -21.90
C GLY A 120 0.95 -10.17 -21.54
N ILE A 121 1.69 -9.96 -20.44
CA ILE A 121 2.76 -10.86 -19.97
C ILE A 121 2.17 -12.17 -19.43
N ILE A 122 0.99 -12.09 -18.81
CA ILE A 122 0.24 -13.25 -18.31
C ILE A 122 -1.22 -13.17 -18.76
N THR A 123 -1.79 -14.32 -19.08
CA THR A 123 -3.18 -14.44 -19.55
C THR A 123 -4.16 -14.76 -18.42
N THR A 124 -3.69 -15.36 -17.34
CA THR A 124 -4.51 -15.79 -16.21
C THR A 124 -4.16 -14.98 -14.96
N TYR A 125 -5.17 -14.41 -14.31
CA TYR A 125 -4.98 -13.63 -13.09
C TYR A 125 -4.89 -14.54 -11.85
N PRO A 126 -3.72 -14.69 -11.21
CA PRO A 126 -3.49 -15.69 -10.16
C PRO A 126 -4.18 -15.39 -8.83
N PHE A 127 -4.71 -14.17 -8.66
CA PHE A 127 -5.48 -13.80 -7.47
C PHE A 127 -6.97 -14.16 -7.55
N THR A 128 -7.41 -14.79 -8.64
CA THR A 128 -8.80 -15.29 -8.75
C THR A 128 -9.05 -16.31 -7.63
N GLY A 129 -10.07 -16.06 -6.80
CA GLY A 129 -10.38 -16.90 -5.63
C GLY A 129 -9.56 -16.62 -4.37
N TYR A 130 -8.64 -15.64 -4.38
CA TYR A 130 -7.97 -15.20 -3.17
C TYR A 130 -8.74 -14.07 -2.46
N GLU A 131 -9.13 -14.34 -1.20
CA GLU A 131 -9.75 -13.35 -0.32
C GLU A 131 -8.93 -13.15 0.96
N PRO A 132 -8.36 -11.95 1.17
CA PRO A 132 -7.61 -11.67 2.39
C PRO A 132 -8.53 -11.56 3.61
N VAL A 133 -8.10 -12.13 4.73
CA VAL A 133 -8.83 -12.01 6.01
C VAL A 133 -8.77 -10.56 6.49
N ARG A 134 -9.92 -9.90 6.50
CA ARG A 134 -10.03 -8.50 6.97
C ARG A 134 -10.03 -8.44 8.50
N PRO A 135 -9.27 -7.51 9.10
CA PRO A 135 -9.31 -7.32 10.54
C PRO A 135 -10.68 -6.80 10.97
N LYS A 136 -11.20 -7.38 12.06
CA LYS A 136 -12.36 -6.81 12.74
C LYS A 136 -11.89 -5.59 13.53
N GLN A 137 -11.94 -4.40 12.92
CA GLN A 137 -11.61 -3.15 13.61
C GLN A 137 -12.84 -2.60 14.34
N LYS A 138 -12.77 -2.55 15.66
CA LYS A 138 -13.64 -1.66 16.44
C LYS A 138 -13.03 -0.26 16.37
N ARG A 139 -13.68 0.66 15.65
CA ARG A 139 -13.30 2.07 15.68
C ARG A 139 -13.51 2.59 17.10
N ARG A 140 -12.47 3.17 17.67
CA ARG A 140 -12.55 3.87 18.95
C ARG A 140 -12.71 5.36 18.63
N TYR A 141 -13.56 6.00 19.38
CA TYR A 141 -13.76 7.46 19.37
C TYR A 141 -13.82 7.95 20.81
N LEU A 142 -13.49 9.21 21.01
CA LEU A 142 -13.66 9.84 22.30
C LEU A 142 -15.14 10.27 22.47
N THR A 143 -15.68 10.06 23.65
CA THR A 143 -16.99 10.65 24.02
C THR A 143 -16.81 12.15 24.27
N SER A 144 -17.92 12.90 24.34
CA SER A 144 -17.90 14.32 24.66
C SER A 144 -17.29 14.57 26.04
N GLU A 145 -17.58 13.70 27.02
CA GLU A 145 -17.06 13.81 28.39
C GLU A 145 -15.54 13.55 28.42
N GLU A 146 -15.05 12.56 27.63
CA GLU A 146 -13.61 12.28 27.52
C GLU A 146 -12.88 13.46 26.85
N LEU A 147 -13.48 14.04 25.82
CA LEU A 147 -12.92 15.21 25.15
C LEU A 147 -12.86 16.42 26.09
N GLN A 148 -13.93 16.69 26.84
CA GLN A 148 -13.98 17.76 27.85
C GLN A 148 -12.94 17.54 28.95
N ARG A 149 -12.78 16.31 29.42
CA ARG A 149 -11.74 15.96 30.41
C ARG A 149 -10.33 16.22 29.86
N LEU A 150 -10.09 15.86 28.59
CA LEU A 150 -8.81 16.13 27.94
C LEU A 150 -8.52 17.65 27.85
N MET A 151 -9.53 18.47 27.58
CA MET A 151 -9.38 19.93 27.52
C MET A 151 -8.92 20.54 28.84
N THR A 152 -9.43 20.03 29.96
CA THR A 152 -9.26 20.64 31.29
C THR A 152 -8.18 19.98 32.13
N MET A 153 -7.67 18.79 31.74
CA MET A 153 -6.69 18.05 32.56
C MET A 153 -5.35 18.82 32.65
N PRO A 154 -4.74 18.89 33.82
CA PRO A 154 -3.40 19.44 33.96
C PRO A 154 -2.36 18.51 33.34
N LEU A 155 -1.39 19.09 32.65
CA LEU A 155 -0.30 18.35 32.00
C LEU A 155 1.02 18.70 32.67
N HIS A 156 1.86 17.69 32.91
CA HIS A 156 3.13 17.87 33.62
C HIS A 156 4.29 18.35 32.73
N ARG A 157 4.11 18.35 31.39
CA ARG A 157 5.17 18.76 30.44
C ARG A 157 4.63 19.82 29.49
N PRO A 158 5.35 20.94 29.29
CA PRO A 158 4.91 22.04 28.41
C PRO A 158 4.58 21.62 26.98
N ASN A 159 5.37 20.71 26.39
CA ASN A 159 5.14 20.21 25.01
C ASN A 159 3.83 19.44 24.87
N LEU A 160 3.30 18.86 25.95
CA LEU A 160 2.03 18.14 25.91
C LEU A 160 0.84 19.09 25.77
N TYR A 161 0.93 20.33 26.22
CA TYR A 161 -0.12 21.35 26.03
C TYR A 161 -0.31 21.61 24.54
N LEU A 162 0.77 21.87 23.79
CA LEU A 162 0.70 22.07 22.34
C LEU A 162 0.14 20.84 21.63
N THR A 163 0.60 19.63 22.02
CA THR A 163 0.10 18.37 21.43
C THR A 163 -1.40 18.19 21.66
N ARG A 164 -1.87 18.47 22.89
CA ARG A 164 -3.29 18.44 23.24
C ARG A 164 -4.08 19.43 22.39
N ASP A 165 -3.63 20.67 22.32
CA ASP A 165 -4.35 21.74 21.62
C ASP A 165 -4.44 21.46 20.12
N LEU A 166 -3.38 20.94 19.49
CA LEU A 166 -3.41 20.47 18.11
C LEU A 166 -4.37 19.29 17.91
N PHE A 167 -4.42 18.35 18.87
CA PHE A 167 -5.36 17.24 18.82
C PHE A 167 -6.81 17.72 18.92
N LEU A 168 -7.11 18.61 19.89
CA LEU A 168 -8.43 19.21 20.07
C LEU A 168 -8.84 19.99 18.82
N PHE A 169 -7.95 20.79 18.26
CA PHE A 169 -8.19 21.50 17.02
C PHE A 169 -8.58 20.54 15.89
N SER A 170 -7.85 19.42 15.75
CA SER A 170 -8.18 18.38 14.78
C SER A 170 -9.55 17.73 15.03
N CYS A 171 -9.92 17.52 16.31
CA CYS A 171 -11.23 16.97 16.67
C CYS A 171 -12.39 17.88 16.26
N TYR A 172 -12.23 19.19 16.45
CA TYR A 172 -13.29 20.17 16.15
C TYR A 172 -13.36 20.55 14.68
N THR A 173 -12.24 20.58 13.98
CA THR A 173 -12.18 21.04 12.57
C THR A 173 -12.19 19.88 11.56
N GLY A 174 -11.85 18.66 11.97
CA GLY A 174 -11.64 17.54 11.07
C GLY A 174 -10.35 17.66 10.23
N ILE A 175 -9.53 18.68 10.45
CA ILE A 175 -8.28 18.91 9.71
C ILE A 175 -7.22 17.93 10.21
N PRO A 176 -6.66 17.06 9.34
CA PRO A 176 -5.62 16.14 9.76
C PRO A 176 -4.31 16.86 10.06
N TYR A 177 -3.49 16.27 10.92
CA TYR A 177 -2.22 16.87 11.36
C TYR A 177 -1.29 17.27 10.21
N SER A 178 -1.26 16.49 9.12
CA SER A 178 -0.45 16.81 7.92
C SER A 178 -0.82 18.15 7.28
N ASP A 179 -2.10 18.47 7.29
CA ASP A 179 -2.63 19.69 6.67
C ASP A 179 -2.57 20.86 7.68
N MET A 180 -2.86 20.58 8.96
CA MET A 180 -2.75 21.54 10.05
C MET A 180 -1.34 22.18 10.15
N ARG A 181 -0.28 21.39 9.94
CA ARG A 181 1.10 21.90 9.92
C ARG A 181 1.39 22.93 8.84
N LEU A 182 0.55 23.02 7.84
CA LEU A 182 0.69 23.95 6.70
C LEU A 182 -0.20 25.17 6.84
N LEU A 183 -1.05 25.22 7.90
CA LEU A 183 -1.89 26.37 8.14
C LEU A 183 -1.04 27.57 8.56
N SER A 184 -1.37 28.72 7.97
CA SER A 184 -0.82 30.04 8.28
C SER A 184 -1.99 31.03 8.48
N LYS A 185 -1.67 32.25 8.86
CA LYS A 185 -2.67 33.32 9.00
C LYS A 185 -3.40 33.64 7.69
N GLU A 186 -2.76 33.38 6.55
CA GLU A 186 -3.33 33.60 5.21
C GLU A 186 -4.50 32.66 4.90
N HIS A 187 -4.58 31.52 5.60
CA HIS A 187 -5.68 30.57 5.49
C HIS A 187 -6.90 30.96 6.33
N LEU A 188 -6.80 32.03 7.12
CA LEU A 188 -7.87 32.53 7.95
C LEU A 188 -8.55 33.73 7.27
N SER A 189 -9.88 33.71 7.20
CA SER A 189 -10.67 34.82 6.72
C SER A 189 -11.79 35.11 7.70
N LEU A 190 -12.04 36.41 7.94
CA LEU A 190 -13.18 36.87 8.73
C LEU A 190 -14.35 37.17 7.79
N ALA A 191 -15.51 36.56 8.05
CA ALA A 191 -16.73 36.83 7.32
C ALA A 191 -17.41 38.09 7.88
N ASP A 192 -18.36 38.63 7.13
CA ASP A 192 -19.10 39.87 7.51
C ASP A 192 -19.92 39.73 8.80
N ASP A 193 -20.27 38.49 9.16
CA ASP A 193 -20.99 38.16 10.42
C ASP A 193 -20.06 38.02 11.64
N GLY A 194 -18.75 38.23 11.46
CA GLY A 194 -17.75 38.06 12.50
C GLY A 194 -17.25 36.64 12.68
N THR A 195 -17.66 35.68 11.84
CA THR A 195 -17.22 34.28 11.91
C THR A 195 -15.86 34.08 11.23
N TRP A 196 -14.97 33.36 11.88
CA TRP A 196 -13.68 32.96 11.29
C TRP A 196 -13.82 31.72 10.46
N TRP A 197 -13.29 31.77 9.25
CA TRP A 197 -13.22 30.62 8.32
C TRP A 197 -11.79 30.20 8.09
N ILE A 198 -11.59 28.88 7.98
CA ILE A 198 -10.33 28.28 7.55
C ILE A 198 -10.52 27.81 6.11
N ARG A 199 -9.74 28.34 5.18
CA ARG A 199 -9.75 27.94 3.77
C ARG A 199 -8.37 27.43 3.37
N SER A 200 -8.29 26.18 2.99
CA SER A 200 -7.04 25.54 2.57
C SER A 200 -7.35 24.34 1.68
N SER A 201 -6.32 23.68 1.21
CA SER A 201 -6.47 22.45 0.42
C SER A 201 -5.78 21.27 1.08
N ARG A 202 -6.36 20.09 0.92
CA ARG A 202 -5.78 18.85 1.46
C ARG A 202 -4.51 18.50 0.71
N ARG A 203 -3.40 18.38 1.41
CA ARG A 203 -2.09 17.98 0.84
C ARG A 203 -2.15 16.65 0.08
N LYS A 204 -2.97 15.70 0.54
CA LYS A 204 -3.06 14.35 -0.06
C LYS A 204 -3.85 14.32 -1.36
N THR A 205 -4.88 15.16 -1.51
CA THR A 205 -5.86 15.06 -2.60
C THR A 205 -6.03 16.35 -3.39
N GLY A 206 -5.50 17.47 -2.91
CA GLY A 206 -5.72 18.79 -3.50
C GLY A 206 -7.14 19.35 -3.32
N VAL A 207 -8.01 18.62 -2.61
CA VAL A 207 -9.40 19.07 -2.38
C VAL A 207 -9.41 20.22 -1.38
N GLU A 208 -10.08 21.32 -1.73
CA GLU A 208 -10.29 22.49 -0.86
C GLU A 208 -11.25 22.16 0.30
N PHE A 209 -11.03 22.82 1.43
CA PHE A 209 -11.89 22.77 2.61
C PHE A 209 -11.95 24.11 3.31
#